data_d9489ea2b00dc186c7d6a2a71464b530
#
_entry.id   d9489ea2b00dc186c7d6a2a71464b530
#
_cell.length_a   1.000
_cell.length_b   1.000
_cell.length_c   1.000
_cell.angle_alpha   90.00
_cell.angle_beta   90.00
_cell.angle_gamma   90.00
#
_symmetry.space_group_name_H-M   'P 1'
#
loop_
_entity.id
_entity.type
_entity.pdbx_description
1 polymer ?
#
loop_
_entity_poly.entity_id
_entity_poly.type
_entity_poly.pdbx_seq_one_letter_code
_entity_poly.pdbx_strand_id
1 'polypeptide(L)'
;MQVLKEEIRNRILTAAEKIFYEQDFRSAKLTDIAEEADIPVALIYTYFKNKEVLFDAVVAGVNEHFTDALEQEEALKSGSPSQRFEKGGVEYVHGLLQNHVKLVILMDKSAGTKHAGAKDRWVERLQLHIEKGAARFAHGSYDPALFHILSNNYVEGLLEIARHYKNDDWAMEMLSLMNRCYYHGVESL
;
A
#
# COMPACT_ATOMS: atom_id res chain seq x y z
N MET A 1 -12.81 -31.96 0.71
CA MET A 1 -12.27 -31.63 -0.62
C MET A 1 -12.11 -30.12 -0.82
N GLN A 2 -13.07 -29.27 -0.40
CA GLN A 2 -12.96 -27.80 -0.51
C GLN A 2 -11.86 -27.22 0.40
N VAL A 3 -11.75 -27.67 1.65
CA VAL A 3 -10.71 -27.26 2.63
C VAL A 3 -9.30 -27.50 2.08
N LEU A 4 -9.04 -28.67 1.50
CA LEU A 4 -7.72 -29.00 0.93
C LEU A 4 -7.36 -28.09 -0.26
N LYS A 5 -8.35 -27.66 -1.06
CA LYS A 5 -8.12 -26.72 -2.16
C LYS A 5 -7.73 -25.33 -1.66
N GLU A 6 -8.37 -24.88 -0.60
CA GLU A 6 -8.08 -23.58 0.02
C GLU A 6 -6.69 -23.58 0.71
N GLU A 7 -6.35 -24.66 1.38
CA GLU A 7 -5.03 -24.85 2.00
C GLU A 7 -3.90 -24.77 0.96
N ILE A 8 -4.03 -25.49 -0.15
CA ILE A 8 -3.03 -25.44 -1.24
C ILE A 8 -2.97 -24.04 -1.85
N ARG A 9 -4.11 -23.39 -2.08
CA ARG A 9 -4.15 -22.03 -2.60
C ARG A 9 -3.41 -21.05 -1.68
N ASN A 10 -3.62 -21.15 -0.38
CA ASN A 10 -2.96 -20.31 0.61
C ASN A 10 -1.45 -20.58 0.68
N ARG A 11 -1.01 -21.83 0.59
CA ARG A 11 0.43 -22.19 0.49
C ARG A 11 1.07 -21.54 -0.74
N ILE A 12 0.41 -21.57 -1.90
CA ILE A 12 0.90 -20.92 -3.12
C ILE A 12 0.99 -19.40 -2.91
N LEU A 13 -0.01 -18.77 -2.31
CA LEU A 13 0.01 -17.32 -2.05
C LEU A 13 1.12 -16.92 -1.09
N THR A 14 1.31 -17.67 0.00
CA THR A 14 2.40 -17.42 0.97
C THR A 14 3.78 -17.56 0.32
N ALA A 15 3.98 -18.60 -0.46
CA ALA A 15 5.23 -18.82 -1.19
C ALA A 15 5.47 -17.71 -2.24
N ALA A 16 4.42 -17.33 -2.97
CA ALA A 16 4.49 -16.26 -3.97
C ALA A 16 4.80 -14.90 -3.33
N GLU A 17 4.19 -14.58 -2.19
CA GLU A 17 4.47 -13.38 -1.42
C GLU A 17 5.95 -13.31 -1.04
N LYS A 18 6.52 -14.38 -0.49
CA LYS A 18 7.95 -14.46 -0.16
C LYS A 18 8.83 -14.25 -1.37
N ILE A 19 8.61 -14.99 -2.46
CA ILE A 19 9.42 -14.94 -3.66
C ILE A 19 9.32 -13.56 -4.35
N PHE A 20 8.13 -12.96 -4.46
CA PHE A 20 7.99 -11.62 -5.03
C PHE A 20 8.60 -10.53 -4.15
N TYR A 21 8.64 -10.72 -2.83
CA TYR A 21 9.30 -9.79 -1.93
C TYR A 21 10.84 -9.85 -2.06
N GLU A 22 11.42 -11.05 -2.07
CA GLU A 22 12.86 -11.28 -2.18
C GLU A 22 13.41 -10.91 -3.58
N GLN A 23 12.62 -11.23 -4.62
CA GLN A 23 12.93 -10.93 -6.01
C GLN A 23 12.00 -9.81 -6.50
N ASP A 24 11.86 -9.57 -7.77
CA ASP A 24 10.77 -8.77 -8.34
C ASP A 24 9.87 -9.65 -9.21
N PHE A 25 8.78 -9.06 -9.73
CA PHE A 25 7.90 -9.80 -10.62
C PHE A 25 8.63 -10.35 -11.86
N ARG A 26 9.59 -9.62 -12.42
CA ARG A 26 10.31 -10.04 -13.64
C ARG A 26 11.21 -11.24 -13.37
N SER A 27 11.95 -11.18 -12.30
CA SER A 27 12.97 -12.18 -11.91
C SER A 27 12.34 -13.45 -11.33
N ALA A 28 11.25 -13.34 -10.57
CA ALA A 28 10.57 -14.46 -9.94
C ALA A 28 10.05 -15.48 -10.97
N LYS A 29 10.30 -16.77 -10.70
CA LYS A 29 9.83 -17.88 -11.53
C LYS A 29 8.76 -18.69 -10.80
N LEU A 30 7.79 -19.23 -11.55
CA LEU A 30 6.78 -20.13 -10.97
C LEU A 30 7.39 -21.44 -10.42
N THR A 31 8.55 -21.85 -10.93
CA THR A 31 9.30 -22.99 -10.39
C THR A 31 9.79 -22.74 -8.97
N ASP A 32 10.30 -21.53 -8.69
CA ASP A 32 10.81 -21.15 -7.38
C ASP A 32 9.67 -21.05 -6.36
N ILE A 33 8.51 -20.51 -6.81
CA ILE A 33 7.30 -20.47 -6.00
C ILE A 33 6.75 -21.86 -5.71
N ALA A 34 6.80 -22.78 -6.69
CA ALA A 34 6.36 -24.16 -6.51
C ALA A 34 7.26 -24.93 -5.52
N GLU A 35 8.57 -24.71 -5.60
CA GLU A 35 9.55 -25.26 -4.67
C GLU A 35 9.33 -24.74 -3.25
N GLU A 36 9.19 -23.44 -3.07
CA GLU A 36 8.88 -22.82 -1.77
C GLU A 36 7.55 -23.32 -1.19
N ALA A 37 6.54 -23.53 -2.05
CA ALA A 37 5.25 -24.06 -1.63
C ALA A 37 5.25 -25.59 -1.41
N ASP A 38 6.35 -26.30 -1.72
CA ASP A 38 6.45 -27.76 -1.69
C ASP A 38 5.32 -28.45 -2.48
N ILE A 39 5.15 -28.03 -3.76
CA ILE A 39 4.17 -28.59 -4.70
C ILE A 39 4.76 -28.70 -6.11
N PRO A 40 4.22 -29.58 -6.97
CA PRO A 40 4.54 -29.56 -8.39
C PRO A 40 4.12 -28.25 -9.06
N VAL A 41 4.99 -27.66 -9.92
CA VAL A 41 4.68 -26.41 -10.63
C VAL A 41 3.37 -26.48 -11.44
N ALA A 42 3.02 -27.65 -11.98
CA ALA A 42 1.78 -27.86 -12.70
C ALA A 42 0.54 -27.59 -11.83
N LEU A 43 0.67 -27.76 -10.51
CA LEU A 43 -0.44 -27.51 -9.59
C LEU A 43 -0.74 -26.01 -9.45
N ILE A 44 0.28 -25.12 -9.58
CA ILE A 44 0.05 -23.66 -9.58
C ILE A 44 -0.94 -23.28 -10.69
N TYR A 45 -0.78 -23.84 -11.89
CA TYR A 45 -1.66 -23.54 -13.02
C TYR A 45 -3.12 -23.99 -12.84
N THR A 46 -3.37 -24.86 -11.87
CA THR A 46 -4.75 -25.26 -11.49
C THR A 46 -5.47 -24.12 -10.73
N TYR A 47 -4.72 -23.29 -10.01
CA TYR A 47 -5.27 -22.20 -9.19
C TYR A 47 -5.10 -20.81 -9.82
N PHE A 48 -4.02 -20.59 -10.57
CA PHE A 48 -3.68 -19.31 -11.16
C PHE A 48 -3.29 -19.50 -12.63
N LYS A 49 -4.00 -18.83 -13.53
CA LYS A 49 -3.82 -18.97 -14.98
C LYS A 49 -2.38 -18.67 -15.44
N ASN A 50 -1.72 -17.73 -14.78
CA ASN A 50 -0.35 -17.31 -15.07
C ASN A 50 0.25 -16.56 -13.87
N LYS A 51 1.53 -16.18 -13.97
CA LYS A 51 2.26 -15.44 -12.93
C LYS A 51 1.62 -14.08 -12.60
N GLU A 52 1.05 -13.40 -13.58
CA GLU A 52 0.40 -12.10 -13.39
C GLU A 52 -0.86 -12.22 -12.54
N VAL A 53 -1.71 -13.21 -12.80
CA VAL A 53 -2.91 -13.49 -11.99
C VAL A 53 -2.53 -13.88 -10.55
N LEU A 54 -1.42 -14.60 -10.36
CA LEU A 54 -0.90 -14.93 -9.04
C LEU A 54 -0.40 -13.66 -8.33
N PHE A 55 0.34 -12.80 -9.04
CA PHE A 55 0.80 -11.52 -8.49
C PHE A 55 -0.38 -10.63 -8.07
N ASP A 56 -1.39 -10.50 -8.93
CA ASP A 56 -2.63 -9.77 -8.62
C ASP A 56 -3.28 -10.27 -7.32
N ALA A 57 -3.30 -11.58 -7.14
CA ALA A 57 -3.89 -12.18 -5.95
C ALA A 57 -3.05 -11.93 -4.68
N VAL A 58 -1.72 -11.83 -4.81
CA VAL A 58 -0.83 -11.49 -3.68
C VAL A 58 -1.04 -10.05 -3.23
N VAL A 59 -1.11 -9.09 -4.16
CA VAL A 59 -1.24 -7.66 -3.83
C VAL A 59 -2.69 -7.19 -3.67
N ALA A 60 -3.65 -8.11 -3.74
CA ALA A 60 -5.07 -7.77 -3.60
C ALA A 60 -5.35 -7.05 -2.27
N GLY A 61 -6.22 -6.05 -2.31
CA GLY A 61 -6.66 -5.28 -1.15
C GLY A 61 -5.76 -4.09 -0.77
N VAL A 62 -4.51 -4.05 -1.25
CA VAL A 62 -3.58 -2.95 -0.86
C VAL A 62 -4.06 -1.59 -1.38
N ASN A 63 -4.47 -1.52 -2.64
CA ASN A 63 -4.97 -0.27 -3.22
C ASN A 63 -6.29 0.18 -2.59
N GLU A 64 -7.14 -0.77 -2.25
CA GLU A 64 -8.43 -0.53 -1.59
C GLU A 64 -8.21 0.13 -0.24
N HIS A 65 -7.33 -0.39 0.61
CA HIS A 65 -7.02 0.23 1.90
C HIS A 65 -6.55 1.68 1.77
N PHE A 66 -5.69 1.98 0.80
CA PHE A 66 -5.24 3.35 0.57
C PHE A 66 -6.38 4.26 0.10
N THR A 67 -7.20 3.79 -0.84
CA THR A 67 -8.35 4.54 -1.36
C THR A 67 -9.37 4.79 -0.26
N ASP A 68 -9.69 3.77 0.52
CA ASP A 68 -10.65 3.85 1.62
C ASP A 68 -10.19 4.85 2.69
N ALA A 69 -8.88 4.88 3.01
CA ALA A 69 -8.34 5.87 3.95
C ALA A 69 -8.66 7.31 3.52
N LEU A 70 -8.44 7.64 2.26
CA LEU A 70 -8.72 8.96 1.72
C LEU A 70 -10.24 9.26 1.65
N GLU A 71 -11.04 8.29 1.24
CA GLU A 71 -12.49 8.45 1.11
C GLU A 71 -13.17 8.63 2.47
N GLN A 72 -12.75 7.88 3.48
CA GLN A 72 -13.26 8.02 4.85
C GLN A 72 -12.87 9.38 5.46
N GLU A 73 -11.65 9.85 5.21
CA GLU A 73 -11.25 11.19 5.62
C GLU A 73 -12.07 12.28 4.89
N GLU A 74 -12.27 12.15 3.57
CA GLU A 74 -13.07 13.10 2.77
C GLU A 74 -14.56 13.13 3.19
N ALA A 75 -15.11 12.03 3.67
CA ALA A 75 -16.49 11.95 4.16
C ALA A 75 -16.73 12.79 5.42
N LEU A 76 -15.68 13.08 6.20
CA LEU A 76 -15.76 13.91 7.39
C LEU A 76 -15.85 15.40 7.01
N LYS A 77 -16.96 16.04 7.32
CA LYS A 77 -17.25 17.43 6.94
C LYS A 77 -16.64 18.47 7.87
N SER A 78 -16.17 18.07 9.05
CA SER A 78 -15.64 18.96 10.10
C SER A 78 -14.36 18.40 10.73
N GLY A 79 -13.58 19.29 11.33
CA GLY A 79 -12.31 18.99 11.93
C GLY A 79 -11.12 19.40 11.05
N SER A 80 -9.96 19.58 11.68
CA SER A 80 -8.70 19.82 10.96
C SER A 80 -8.31 18.58 10.14
N PRO A 81 -7.39 18.69 9.17
CA PRO A 81 -6.86 17.54 8.43
C PRO A 81 -6.39 16.42 9.33
N SER A 82 -5.61 16.72 10.38
CA SER A 82 -5.14 15.72 11.36
C SER A 82 -6.29 15.00 12.08
N GLN A 83 -7.30 15.75 12.54
CA GLN A 83 -8.47 15.17 13.21
C GLN A 83 -9.30 14.28 12.29
N ARG A 84 -9.42 14.64 11.01
CA ARG A 84 -10.13 13.79 10.04
C ARG A 84 -9.37 12.50 9.77
N PHE A 85 -8.06 12.58 9.60
CA PHE A 85 -7.22 11.39 9.45
C PHE A 85 -7.33 10.45 10.66
N GLU A 86 -7.19 10.96 11.88
CA GLU A 86 -7.32 10.17 13.10
C GLU A 86 -8.67 9.45 13.24
N LYS A 87 -9.75 10.08 12.73
CA LYS A 87 -11.10 9.52 12.83
C LYS A 87 -11.48 8.61 11.67
N GLY A 88 -10.95 8.85 10.48
CA GLY A 88 -11.40 8.17 9.27
C GLY A 88 -10.30 7.40 8.54
N GLY A 89 -9.06 7.87 8.57
CA GLY A 89 -7.97 7.32 7.76
C GLY A 89 -7.05 6.33 8.49
N VAL A 90 -6.83 6.54 9.78
CA VAL A 90 -5.76 5.83 10.52
C VAL A 90 -5.92 4.31 10.50
N GLU A 91 -7.13 3.79 10.64
CA GLU A 91 -7.39 2.33 10.67
C GLU A 91 -7.03 1.67 9.33
N TYR A 92 -7.33 2.31 8.23
CA TYR A 92 -6.99 1.81 6.89
C TYR A 92 -5.49 1.85 6.62
N VAL A 93 -4.81 2.93 7.04
CA VAL A 93 -3.34 3.02 6.94
C VAL A 93 -2.66 2.00 7.87
N HIS A 94 -3.23 1.75 9.06
CA HIS A 94 -2.79 0.64 9.92
C HIS A 94 -2.91 -0.70 9.20
N GLY A 95 -4.04 -0.97 8.54
CA GLY A 95 -4.24 -2.17 7.72
C GLY A 95 -3.22 -2.32 6.59
N LEU A 96 -2.78 -1.21 5.97
CA LEU A 96 -1.67 -1.21 5.00
C LEU A 96 -0.35 -1.65 5.65
N LEU A 97 -0.02 -1.11 6.83
CA LEU A 97 1.21 -1.44 7.54
C LEU A 97 1.20 -2.88 8.07
N GLN A 98 0.07 -3.40 8.50
CA GLN A 98 -0.08 -4.84 8.82
C GLN A 98 0.17 -5.73 7.60
N ASN A 99 -0.10 -5.23 6.40
CA ASN A 99 0.18 -5.89 5.13
C ASN A 99 1.44 -5.32 4.44
N HIS A 100 2.43 -4.86 5.23
CA HIS A 100 3.64 -4.17 4.74
C HIS A 100 4.38 -4.93 3.64
N VAL A 101 4.48 -6.26 3.72
CA VAL A 101 5.12 -7.10 2.69
C VAL A 101 4.41 -6.92 1.34
N LYS A 102 3.09 -7.00 1.30
CA LYS A 102 2.29 -6.82 0.08
C LYS A 102 2.36 -5.38 -0.44
N LEU A 103 2.42 -4.41 0.48
CA LEU A 103 2.62 -3.00 0.13
C LEU A 103 3.97 -2.80 -0.57
N VAL A 104 5.05 -3.32 -0.02
CA VAL A 104 6.39 -3.26 -0.64
C VAL A 104 6.40 -3.99 -1.99
N ILE A 105 5.78 -5.17 -2.09
CA ILE A 105 5.67 -5.91 -3.36
C ILE A 105 4.96 -5.05 -4.42
N LEU A 106 3.83 -4.45 -4.07
CA LEU A 106 3.06 -3.62 -4.99
C LEU A 106 3.87 -2.41 -5.48
N MET A 107 4.58 -1.72 -4.58
CA MET A 107 5.25 -0.46 -4.88
C MET A 107 6.62 -0.64 -5.52
N ASP A 108 7.41 -1.59 -5.02
CA ASP A 108 8.82 -1.72 -5.40
C ASP A 108 9.08 -2.88 -6.37
N LYS A 109 8.19 -3.89 -6.41
CA LYS A 109 8.45 -5.16 -7.11
C LYS A 109 7.50 -5.43 -8.28
N SER A 110 6.60 -4.49 -8.60
CA SER A 110 5.55 -4.69 -9.61
C SER A 110 5.95 -4.38 -11.06
N ALA A 111 7.23 -4.05 -11.31
CA ALA A 111 7.70 -3.70 -12.65
C ALA A 111 7.42 -4.83 -13.67
N GLY A 112 6.72 -4.50 -14.77
CA GLY A 112 6.31 -5.46 -15.80
C GLY A 112 4.90 -6.04 -15.60
N THR A 113 4.18 -5.61 -14.58
CA THR A 113 2.75 -5.90 -14.39
C THR A 113 1.89 -4.67 -14.72
N LYS A 114 0.56 -4.86 -14.73
CA LYS A 114 -0.39 -3.72 -14.78
C LYS A 114 -0.30 -2.78 -13.56
N HIS A 115 0.34 -3.22 -12.48
CA HIS A 115 0.57 -2.43 -11.28
C HIS A 115 1.82 -1.55 -11.34
N ALA A 116 2.64 -1.68 -12.38
CA ALA A 116 3.78 -0.78 -12.58
C ALA A 116 3.33 0.69 -12.48
N GLY A 117 4.07 1.52 -11.74
CA GLY A 117 3.69 2.90 -11.46
C GLY A 117 2.60 3.06 -10.37
N ALA A 118 2.33 2.05 -9.55
CA ALA A 118 1.37 2.15 -8.45
C ALA A 118 1.72 3.30 -7.49
N LYS A 119 3.00 3.51 -7.21
CA LYS A 119 3.47 4.61 -6.36
C LYS A 119 3.09 5.98 -6.94
N ASP A 120 3.32 6.21 -8.24
CA ASP A 120 3.00 7.48 -8.89
C ASP A 120 1.49 7.77 -8.83
N ARG A 121 0.66 6.73 -9.05
CA ARG A 121 -0.79 6.85 -8.93
C ARG A 121 -1.24 7.19 -7.50
N TRP A 122 -0.57 6.67 -6.48
CA TRP A 122 -0.86 7.02 -5.09
C TRP A 122 -0.47 8.46 -4.79
N VAL A 123 0.69 8.91 -5.27
CA VAL A 123 1.14 10.32 -5.13
C VAL A 123 0.12 11.26 -5.80
N GLU A 124 -0.30 10.97 -7.02
CA GLU A 124 -1.32 11.76 -7.73
C GLU A 124 -2.65 11.80 -6.98
N ARG A 125 -3.11 10.64 -6.48
CA ARG A 125 -4.37 10.56 -5.74
C ARG A 125 -4.31 11.36 -4.43
N LEU A 126 -3.22 11.25 -3.69
CA LEU A 126 -2.99 12.02 -2.46
C LEU A 126 -2.84 13.50 -2.74
N GLN A 127 -2.16 13.89 -3.83
CA GLN A 127 -2.06 15.29 -4.25
C GLN A 127 -3.45 15.90 -4.45
N LEU A 128 -4.33 15.25 -5.20
CA LEU A 128 -5.71 15.70 -5.40
C LEU A 128 -6.48 15.82 -4.08
N HIS A 129 -6.25 14.90 -3.14
CA HIS A 129 -6.86 14.95 -1.82
C HIS A 129 -6.39 16.18 -1.02
N ILE A 130 -5.08 16.45 -1.02
CA ILE A 130 -4.50 17.62 -0.31
C ILE A 130 -4.97 18.94 -0.94
N GLU A 131 -4.96 19.03 -2.27
CA GLU A 131 -5.45 20.22 -3.00
C GLU A 131 -6.89 20.56 -2.65
N LYS A 132 -7.77 19.56 -2.60
CA LYS A 132 -9.16 19.73 -2.16
C LYS A 132 -9.25 20.20 -0.70
N GLY A 133 -8.39 19.67 0.17
CA GLY A 133 -8.29 20.07 1.57
C GLY A 133 -7.81 21.53 1.69
N ALA A 134 -6.71 21.87 1.02
CA ALA A 134 -6.14 23.20 1.01
C ALA A 134 -7.11 24.26 0.51
N ALA A 135 -7.88 23.98 -0.52
CA ALA A 135 -8.89 24.89 -1.03
C ALA A 135 -9.98 25.27 0.02
N ARG A 136 -10.10 24.49 1.09
CA ARG A 136 -11.08 24.74 2.18
C ARG A 136 -10.46 25.50 3.37
N PHE A 137 -9.15 25.35 3.60
CA PHE A 137 -8.49 25.77 4.85
C PHE A 137 -7.28 26.68 4.66
N ALA A 138 -6.67 26.69 3.46
CA ALA A 138 -5.47 27.49 3.21
C ALA A 138 -5.80 28.98 3.11
N HIS A 139 -4.95 29.81 3.72
CA HIS A 139 -5.06 31.27 3.69
C HIS A 139 -4.37 31.92 2.48
N GLY A 140 -3.81 31.12 1.55
CA GLY A 140 -3.04 31.60 0.40
C GLY A 140 -3.22 30.74 -0.86
N SER A 141 -2.64 31.24 -1.96
CA SER A 141 -2.48 30.47 -3.20
C SER A 141 -1.06 29.90 -3.25
N TYR A 142 -0.95 28.59 -3.37
CA TYR A 142 0.33 27.88 -3.41
C TYR A 142 0.58 27.28 -4.81
N ASP A 143 1.83 27.16 -5.18
CA ASP A 143 2.23 26.46 -6.39
C ASP A 143 1.79 24.98 -6.29
N PRO A 144 1.12 24.43 -7.29
CA PRO A 144 0.73 23.01 -7.31
C PRO A 144 1.88 22.02 -7.05
N ALA A 145 3.11 22.39 -7.38
CA ALA A 145 4.30 21.60 -7.08
C ALA A 145 4.48 21.34 -5.58
N LEU A 146 4.02 22.24 -4.70
CA LEU A 146 4.06 22.02 -3.26
C LEU A 146 3.23 20.80 -2.86
N PHE A 147 2.01 20.69 -3.39
CA PHE A 147 1.12 19.57 -3.08
C PHE A 147 1.67 18.24 -3.60
N HIS A 148 2.31 18.26 -4.77
CA HIS A 148 3.03 17.09 -5.28
C HIS A 148 4.18 16.67 -4.36
N ILE A 149 5.02 17.63 -3.92
CA ILE A 149 6.15 17.38 -3.01
C ILE A 149 5.65 16.78 -1.68
N LEU A 150 4.60 17.36 -1.09
CA LEU A 150 4.03 16.88 0.16
C LEU A 150 3.46 15.47 0.01
N SER A 151 2.76 15.19 -1.09
CA SER A 151 2.20 13.87 -1.37
C SER A 151 3.28 12.82 -1.58
N ASN A 152 4.31 13.13 -2.35
CA ASN A 152 5.43 12.23 -2.57
C ASN A 152 6.17 11.93 -1.25
N ASN A 153 6.43 12.95 -0.44
CA ASN A 153 7.10 12.78 0.85
C ASN A 153 6.27 11.90 1.81
N TYR A 154 4.95 12.07 1.82
CA TYR A 154 4.08 11.26 2.67
C TYR A 154 4.03 9.80 2.22
N VAL A 155 3.83 9.55 0.92
CA VAL A 155 3.81 8.19 0.36
C VAL A 155 5.15 7.49 0.59
N GLU A 156 6.27 8.18 0.34
CA GLU A 156 7.60 7.61 0.59
C GLU A 156 7.84 7.34 2.06
N GLY A 157 7.44 8.24 2.96
CA GLY A 157 7.55 8.02 4.41
C GLY A 157 6.75 6.78 4.86
N LEU A 158 5.55 6.58 4.32
CA LEU A 158 4.75 5.38 4.58
C LEU A 158 5.44 4.11 4.07
N LEU A 159 6.05 4.17 2.88
CA LEU A 159 6.80 3.05 2.32
C LEU A 159 8.07 2.74 3.13
N GLU A 160 8.76 3.76 3.65
CA GLU A 160 9.93 3.54 4.53
C GLU A 160 9.52 2.84 5.84
N ILE A 161 8.37 3.19 6.43
CA ILE A 161 7.84 2.45 7.58
C ILE A 161 7.58 0.98 7.21
N ALA A 162 6.98 0.73 6.03
CA ALA A 162 6.70 -0.62 5.54
C ALA A 162 7.99 -1.44 5.26
N ARG A 163 9.00 -0.83 4.63
CA ARG A 163 10.29 -1.47 4.32
C ARG A 163 11.09 -1.83 5.56
N HIS A 164 10.97 -1.04 6.63
CA HIS A 164 11.69 -1.21 7.89
C HIS A 164 10.82 -1.76 9.02
N TYR A 165 9.67 -2.32 8.68
CA TYR A 165 8.70 -2.84 9.64
C TYR A 165 9.35 -3.80 10.65
N LYS A 166 9.13 -3.54 11.94
CA LYS A 166 9.64 -4.39 13.04
C LYS A 166 8.52 -5.16 13.72
N ASN A 167 7.47 -4.46 14.08
CA ASN A 167 6.24 -4.95 14.68
C ASN A 167 5.18 -3.86 14.58
N ASP A 168 3.96 -4.21 14.93
CA ASP A 168 2.79 -3.32 14.82
C ASP A 168 2.92 -2.05 15.68
N ASP A 169 3.34 -2.19 16.93
CA ASP A 169 3.51 -1.06 17.86
C ASP A 169 4.53 -0.05 17.32
N TRP A 170 5.67 -0.53 16.81
CA TRP A 170 6.69 0.31 16.22
C TRP A 170 6.18 1.02 14.96
N ALA A 171 5.46 0.32 14.10
CA ALA A 171 4.94 0.89 12.86
C ALA A 171 3.93 2.01 13.16
N MET A 172 3.05 1.80 14.13
CA MET A 172 2.07 2.79 14.56
C MET A 172 2.71 3.98 15.27
N GLU A 173 3.77 3.77 16.06
CA GLU A 173 4.56 4.86 16.63
C GLU A 173 5.20 5.72 15.53
N MET A 174 5.86 5.10 14.53
CA MET A 174 6.48 5.82 13.41
C MET A 174 5.43 6.57 12.58
N LEU A 175 4.29 5.95 12.30
CA LEU A 175 3.17 6.59 11.61
C LEU A 175 2.66 7.81 12.40
N SER A 176 2.49 7.69 13.70
CA SER A 176 2.04 8.79 14.56
C SER A 176 3.01 9.96 14.54
N LEU A 177 4.32 9.70 14.68
CA LEU A 177 5.36 10.73 14.64
C LEU A 177 5.43 11.40 13.26
N MET A 178 5.40 10.63 12.19
CA MET A 178 5.39 11.13 10.81
C MET A 178 4.16 12.02 10.57
N ASN A 179 2.98 11.58 10.99
CA ASN A 179 1.74 12.35 10.84
C ASN A 179 1.77 13.66 11.62
N ARG A 180 2.31 13.67 12.84
CA ARG A 180 2.48 14.91 13.60
C ARG A 180 3.32 15.92 12.83
N CYS A 181 4.47 15.51 12.29
CA CYS A 181 5.32 16.38 11.49
C CYS A 181 4.60 16.86 10.22
N TYR A 182 3.92 15.95 9.52
CA TYR A 182 3.23 16.25 8.28
C TYR A 182 2.06 17.20 8.47
N TYR A 183 1.13 16.91 9.37
CA TYR A 183 -0.07 17.70 9.57
C TYR A 183 0.22 19.07 10.20
N HIS A 184 1.18 19.18 11.14
CA HIS A 184 1.59 20.49 11.63
C HIS A 184 2.17 21.37 10.52
N GLY A 185 2.92 20.78 9.57
CA GLY A 185 3.40 21.50 8.38
C GLY A 185 2.26 21.95 7.48
N VAL A 186 1.34 21.03 7.13
CA VAL A 186 0.19 21.34 6.26
C VAL A 186 -0.78 22.33 6.88
N GLU A 187 -1.04 22.22 8.18
CA GLU A 187 -1.94 23.15 8.92
C GLU A 187 -1.32 24.54 9.12
N SER A 188 -0.01 24.70 8.90
CA SER A 188 0.66 26.00 8.94
C SER A 188 0.58 26.78 7.62
N LEU A 189 0.11 26.17 6.54
CA LEU A 189 -0.13 26.81 5.23
C LEU A 189 -1.44 27.59 5.24
#